data_fe4736dfe336fe26616e3143aa867327
#
_entry.id   fe4736dfe336fe26616e3143aa867327
#
_cell.length_a   1.000
_cell.length_b   1.000
_cell.length_c   1.000
_cell.angle_alpha   90.00
_cell.angle_beta   90.00
_cell.angle_gamma   90.00
#
_symmetry.space_group_name_H-M   'P 1'
#
loop_
_entity.id
_entity.type
_entity.pdbx_description
1 polymer ?
#
loop_
_entity_poly.entity_id
_entity_poly.type
_entity_poly.pdbx_seq_one_letter_code
_entity_poly.pdbx_strand_id
1 'polypeptide(L)'
;GGIEAEAGMLGQPISMLIPEVIGFNITNKLPEGTTATDLVLTIVKTLRDKGVVGKFVEFYGKGLKNLTLADRATIANMAPEYGATCGFFPIDEETLKYLKFSGRDDTTLKIVEQYAQEQGLWASEDIEFTDTLSLDMSTIVPTISGPKRPQDKVLLTEASSNFKKIFKITTKRKKPNTSKVLGTDYEIKDGSILIAAITSCTNTSNPNVLIGAGLLAKKAVEFGLQTKPWVKTSLAPGSQVVTDYLAKAGLNIFLDQLGFNLVGYGCTTCIGNSGPLAAVSYTHLRAHE
;
A
#
# COMPACT_ATOMS: atom_id res chain seq x y z
N GLY A 1 -6.57 -7.13 17.24
CA GLY A 1 -5.69 -6.31 17.91
C GLY A 1 -6.04 -5.65 19.23
N GLY A 2 -7.30 -5.25 19.51
CA GLY A 2 -7.63 -4.53 20.75
C GLY A 2 -7.46 -5.39 22.01
N ILE A 3 -7.91 -6.62 21.98
CA ILE A 3 -7.80 -7.57 23.10
C ILE A 3 -6.33 -7.89 23.41
N GLU A 4 -5.53 -8.12 22.38
CA GLU A 4 -4.09 -8.39 22.54
C GLU A 4 -3.34 -7.17 23.08
N ALA A 5 -3.70 -5.97 22.64
CA ALA A 5 -3.14 -4.73 23.15
C ALA A 5 -3.49 -4.54 24.63
N GLU A 6 -4.75 -4.78 25.02
CA GLU A 6 -5.21 -4.70 26.39
C GLU A 6 -4.50 -5.73 27.28
N ALA A 7 -4.38 -6.97 26.82
CA ALA A 7 -3.64 -7.99 27.53
C ALA A 7 -2.16 -7.62 27.70
N GLY A 8 -1.52 -7.06 26.66
CA GLY A 8 -0.15 -6.56 26.73
C GLY A 8 0.02 -5.41 27.73
N MET A 9 -0.92 -4.46 27.80
CA MET A 9 -0.91 -3.37 28.77
C MET A 9 -1.07 -3.86 30.22
N LEU A 10 -1.83 -4.92 30.41
CA LEU A 10 -2.07 -5.55 31.74
C LEU A 10 -1.00 -6.59 32.09
N GLY A 11 -0.01 -6.83 31.25
CA GLY A 11 1.01 -7.86 31.45
C GLY A 11 0.47 -9.28 31.44
N GLN A 12 -0.65 -9.51 30.78
CA GLN A 12 -1.26 -10.86 30.69
C GLN A 12 -0.62 -11.66 29.56
N PRO A 13 -0.31 -12.96 29.76
CA PRO A 13 0.20 -13.81 28.70
C PRO A 13 -0.89 -14.13 27.67
N ILE A 14 -0.52 -14.15 26.41
CA ILE A 14 -1.38 -14.59 25.32
C ILE A 14 -0.83 -15.90 24.77
N SER A 15 -1.64 -16.95 24.80
CA SER A 15 -1.27 -18.24 24.21
C SER A 15 -1.48 -18.21 22.70
N MET A 16 -0.47 -18.65 21.96
CA MET A 16 -0.54 -18.78 20.51
C MET A 16 0.05 -20.13 20.11
N LEU A 17 -0.57 -20.79 19.14
CA LEU A 17 0.04 -21.96 18.51
C LEU A 17 1.32 -21.55 17.80
N ILE A 18 2.35 -22.39 17.85
CA ILE A 18 3.57 -22.19 17.08
C ILE A 18 3.18 -22.18 15.60
N PRO A 19 3.37 -21.04 14.89
CA PRO A 19 2.92 -20.93 13.51
C PRO A 19 3.85 -21.67 12.56
N GLU A 20 3.29 -22.16 11.46
CA GLU A 20 4.09 -22.50 10.30
C GLU A 20 4.72 -21.23 9.72
N VAL A 21 5.95 -21.33 9.25
CA VAL A 21 6.67 -20.22 8.61
C VAL A 21 6.86 -20.51 7.14
N ILE A 22 6.34 -19.61 6.30
CA ILE A 22 6.52 -19.68 4.85
C ILE A 22 7.66 -18.76 4.45
N GLY A 23 8.72 -19.34 3.90
CA GLY A 23 9.83 -18.60 3.33
C GLY A 23 9.45 -18.00 1.98
N PHE A 24 9.58 -16.68 1.83
CA PHE A 24 9.32 -15.99 0.57
C PHE A 24 10.63 -15.44 -0.02
N ASN A 25 11.20 -16.19 -0.97
CA ASN A 25 12.47 -15.85 -1.61
C ASN A 25 12.28 -14.72 -2.63
N ILE A 26 12.95 -13.60 -2.42
CA ILE A 26 12.96 -12.46 -3.34
C ILE A 26 14.30 -12.42 -4.07
N THR A 27 14.25 -12.36 -5.41
CA THR A 27 15.43 -12.31 -6.26
C THR A 27 15.44 -11.08 -7.17
N ASN A 28 16.59 -10.74 -7.71
CA ASN A 28 16.81 -9.64 -8.65
C ASN A 28 16.43 -8.25 -8.09
N LYS A 29 16.01 -7.32 -8.95
CA LYS A 29 15.60 -5.96 -8.61
C LYS A 29 14.38 -5.54 -9.44
N LEU A 30 13.66 -4.55 -8.96
CA LEU A 30 12.52 -3.97 -9.68
C LEU A 30 12.97 -3.32 -11.00
N PRO A 31 12.22 -3.51 -12.10
CA PRO A 31 12.40 -2.77 -13.33
C PRO A 31 12.16 -1.28 -13.14
N GLU A 32 12.80 -0.47 -13.98
CA GLU A 32 12.52 0.96 -14.05
C GLU A 32 11.04 1.21 -14.39
N GLY A 33 10.44 2.19 -13.73
CA GLY A 33 9.00 2.51 -13.89
C GLY A 33 8.05 1.66 -13.05
N THR A 34 8.56 0.72 -12.26
CA THR A 34 7.77 -0.01 -11.24
C THR A 34 8.06 0.51 -9.84
N THR A 35 7.13 0.28 -8.93
CA THR A 35 7.18 0.79 -7.56
C THR A 35 7.06 -0.34 -6.52
N ALA A 36 7.35 -0.02 -5.25
CA ALA A 36 7.07 -0.93 -4.14
C ALA A 36 5.60 -1.36 -4.08
N THR A 37 4.68 -0.50 -4.54
CA THR A 37 3.25 -0.84 -4.61
C THR A 37 2.98 -1.96 -5.62
N ASP A 38 3.59 -1.92 -6.81
CA ASP A 38 3.46 -3.00 -7.79
C ASP A 38 3.98 -4.33 -7.25
N LEU A 39 5.12 -4.28 -6.54
CA LEU A 39 5.71 -5.44 -5.88
C LEU A 39 4.76 -6.00 -4.82
N VAL A 40 4.29 -5.17 -3.89
CA VAL A 40 3.45 -5.65 -2.78
C VAL A 40 2.11 -6.21 -3.26
N LEU A 41 1.48 -5.61 -4.28
CA LEU A 41 0.24 -6.15 -4.85
C LEU A 41 0.47 -7.53 -5.51
N THR A 42 1.65 -7.74 -6.09
CA THR A 42 2.03 -9.05 -6.63
C THR A 42 2.26 -10.07 -5.50
N ILE A 43 2.95 -9.68 -4.44
CA ILE A 43 3.15 -10.52 -3.24
C ILE A 43 1.80 -10.89 -2.62
N VAL A 44 0.90 -9.92 -2.46
CA VAL A 44 -0.45 -10.15 -1.92
C VAL A 44 -1.19 -11.23 -2.73
N LYS A 45 -1.18 -11.12 -4.05
CA LYS A 45 -1.80 -12.12 -4.92
C LYS A 45 -1.16 -13.49 -4.75
N THR A 46 0.18 -13.57 -4.80
CA THR A 46 0.92 -14.82 -4.70
C THR A 46 0.67 -15.54 -3.37
N LEU A 47 0.72 -14.81 -2.26
CA LEU A 47 0.49 -15.38 -0.93
C LEU A 47 -0.97 -15.75 -0.68
N ARG A 48 -1.94 -15.00 -1.24
CA ARG A 48 -3.36 -15.40 -1.20
C ARG A 48 -3.60 -16.69 -1.95
N ASP A 49 -3.00 -16.85 -3.13
CA ASP A 49 -3.12 -18.09 -3.91
C ASP A 49 -2.49 -19.28 -3.19
N LYS A 50 -1.38 -19.06 -2.47
CA LYS A 50 -0.74 -20.09 -1.64
C LYS A 50 -1.58 -20.49 -0.43
N GLY A 51 -2.34 -19.55 0.15
CA GLY A 51 -3.14 -19.81 1.36
C GLY A 51 -2.29 -19.79 2.63
N VAL A 52 -1.96 -18.59 3.10
CA VAL A 52 -1.07 -18.37 4.27
C VAL A 52 -1.82 -17.93 5.53
N VAL A 53 -3.12 -18.16 5.58
CA VAL A 53 -3.93 -17.79 6.76
C VAL A 53 -3.44 -18.55 8.00
N GLY A 54 -3.20 -17.81 9.08
CA GLY A 54 -2.68 -18.36 10.34
C GLY A 54 -1.18 -18.67 10.33
N LYS A 55 -0.48 -18.39 9.22
CA LYS A 55 0.96 -18.63 9.08
C LYS A 55 1.75 -17.33 9.22
N PHE A 56 3.05 -17.46 9.45
CA PHE A 56 4.01 -16.37 9.32
C PHE A 56 4.66 -16.41 7.94
N VAL A 57 5.06 -15.27 7.42
CA VAL A 57 5.80 -15.15 6.17
C VAL A 57 7.12 -14.46 6.45
N GLU A 58 8.23 -15.13 6.24
CA GLU A 58 9.55 -14.54 6.31
C GLU A 58 10.09 -14.29 4.91
N PHE A 59 10.45 -13.03 4.65
CA PHE A 59 11.03 -12.64 3.36
C PHE A 59 12.54 -12.80 3.42
N TYR A 60 13.11 -13.47 2.43
CA TYR A 60 14.55 -13.75 2.36
C TYR A 60 15.05 -13.69 0.91
N GLY A 61 16.34 -13.90 0.70
CA GLY A 61 16.97 -14.01 -0.61
C GLY A 61 17.74 -12.78 -1.06
N LYS A 62 18.51 -12.96 -2.12
CA LYS A 62 19.48 -11.96 -2.62
C LYS A 62 18.85 -10.66 -3.12
N GLY A 63 17.55 -10.64 -3.40
CA GLY A 63 16.82 -9.44 -3.81
C GLY A 63 16.60 -8.44 -2.67
N LEU A 64 16.66 -8.87 -1.40
CA LEU A 64 16.41 -8.00 -0.25
C LEU A 64 17.32 -6.77 -0.22
N LYS A 65 18.58 -6.90 -0.63
CA LYS A 65 19.52 -5.77 -0.71
C LYS A 65 19.09 -4.66 -1.66
N ASN A 66 18.14 -4.93 -2.55
CA ASN A 66 17.59 -3.95 -3.50
C ASN A 66 16.27 -3.33 -2.98
N LEU A 67 15.83 -3.67 -1.77
CA LEU A 67 14.66 -3.13 -1.10
C LEU A 67 15.09 -2.27 0.08
N THR A 68 14.68 -1.02 0.06
CA THR A 68 14.85 -0.12 1.22
C THR A 68 14.01 -0.60 2.39
N LEU A 69 14.32 -0.14 3.60
CA LEU A 69 13.48 -0.46 4.76
C LEU A 69 12.03 0.00 4.55
N ALA A 70 11.80 1.13 3.89
CA ALA A 70 10.46 1.62 3.57
C ALA A 70 9.69 0.66 2.64
N ASP A 71 10.36 0.04 1.65
CA ASP A 71 9.76 -0.97 0.78
C ASP A 71 9.38 -2.23 1.57
N ARG A 72 10.28 -2.70 2.43
CA ARG A 72 10.04 -3.85 3.33
C ARG A 72 8.90 -3.58 4.30
N ALA A 73 8.86 -2.39 4.89
CA ALA A 73 7.78 -1.97 5.78
C ALA A 73 6.42 -1.96 5.06
N THR A 74 6.37 -1.51 3.81
CA THR A 74 5.16 -1.56 2.98
C THR A 74 4.67 -3.00 2.80
N ILE A 75 5.57 -3.93 2.50
CA ILE A 75 5.25 -5.35 2.32
C ILE A 75 4.76 -5.97 3.62
N ALA A 76 5.48 -5.77 4.73
CA ALA A 76 5.13 -6.31 6.03
C ALA A 76 3.79 -5.79 6.55
N ASN A 77 3.51 -4.49 6.34
CA ASN A 77 2.26 -3.86 6.77
C ASN A 77 1.02 -4.42 6.07
N MET A 78 1.17 -5.01 4.90
CA MET A 78 0.07 -5.63 4.15
C MET A 78 -0.14 -7.13 4.48
N ALA A 79 0.36 -7.60 5.63
CA ALA A 79 0.12 -8.97 6.09
C ALA A 79 -1.38 -9.34 6.17
N PRO A 80 -2.28 -8.48 6.66
CA PRO A 80 -3.71 -8.77 6.62
C PRO A 80 -4.25 -8.95 5.19
N GLU A 81 -3.78 -8.17 4.24
CA GLU A 81 -4.21 -8.24 2.84
C GLU A 81 -3.80 -9.55 2.19
N TYR A 82 -2.60 -10.07 2.43
CA TYR A 82 -2.24 -11.41 1.95
C TYR A 82 -2.68 -12.54 2.87
N GLY A 83 -3.19 -12.22 4.06
CA GLY A 83 -3.86 -13.16 4.96
C GLY A 83 -2.96 -13.86 5.96
N ALA A 84 -1.69 -13.50 6.06
CA ALA A 84 -0.78 -14.01 7.08
C ALA A 84 -1.01 -13.34 8.44
N THR A 85 -0.64 -14.02 9.50
CA THR A 85 -0.65 -13.45 10.85
C THR A 85 0.41 -12.34 10.95
N CYS A 86 1.57 -12.54 10.31
CA CYS A 86 2.68 -11.63 10.32
C CYS A 86 3.52 -11.85 9.05
N GLY A 87 4.08 -10.75 8.54
CA GLY A 87 5.13 -10.77 7.51
C GLY A 87 6.32 -9.98 8.01
N PHE A 88 7.53 -10.52 7.92
CA PHE A 88 8.71 -9.89 8.48
C PHE A 88 9.97 -10.13 7.62
N PHE A 89 10.97 -9.33 7.88
CA PHE A 89 12.27 -9.36 7.22
C PHE A 89 13.36 -9.58 8.26
N PRO A 90 14.44 -10.23 7.90
CA PRO A 90 15.59 -10.37 8.80
C PRO A 90 16.27 -9.03 9.06
N ILE A 91 17.05 -8.96 10.12
CA ILE A 91 17.93 -7.83 10.41
C ILE A 91 19.15 -7.93 9.48
N ASP A 92 19.50 -6.82 8.82
CA ASP A 92 20.65 -6.72 7.92
C ASP A 92 21.20 -5.28 7.87
N GLU A 93 22.09 -5.00 6.92
CA GLU A 93 22.70 -3.69 6.73
C GLU A 93 21.68 -2.57 6.45
N GLU A 94 20.56 -2.87 5.79
CA GLU A 94 19.50 -1.88 5.56
C GLU A 94 18.81 -1.47 6.86
N THR A 95 18.69 -2.40 7.81
CA THR A 95 18.20 -2.12 9.17
C THR A 95 19.15 -1.15 9.88
N LEU A 96 20.45 -1.40 9.81
CA LEU A 96 21.45 -0.52 10.44
C LEU A 96 21.48 0.87 9.80
N LYS A 97 21.39 0.96 8.48
CA LYS A 97 21.28 2.25 7.76
C LYS A 97 20.07 3.06 8.24
N TYR A 98 18.92 2.42 8.40
CA TYR A 98 17.72 3.08 8.90
C TYR A 98 17.89 3.55 10.37
N LEU A 99 18.42 2.70 11.23
CA LEU A 99 18.68 3.05 12.62
C LEU A 99 19.62 4.25 12.73
N LYS A 100 20.68 4.29 11.93
CA LYS A 100 21.59 5.44 11.84
C LYS A 100 20.88 6.68 11.34
N PHE A 101 20.10 6.57 10.26
CA PHE A 101 19.32 7.67 9.71
C PHE A 101 18.30 8.22 10.73
N SER A 102 17.71 7.35 11.53
CA SER A 102 16.75 7.73 12.59
C SER A 102 17.41 8.23 13.89
N GLY A 103 18.73 8.43 13.89
CA GLY A 103 19.46 9.12 14.97
C GLY A 103 20.00 8.20 16.08
N ARG A 104 20.13 6.89 15.83
CA ARG A 104 20.82 5.98 16.76
C ARG A 104 22.31 6.20 16.68
N ASP A 105 22.99 6.20 17.84
CA ASP A 105 24.43 6.35 17.91
C ASP A 105 25.18 5.09 17.46
N ASP A 106 26.47 5.25 17.14
CA ASP A 106 27.29 4.16 16.61
C ASP A 106 27.49 3.02 17.64
N THR A 107 27.37 3.28 18.94
CA THR A 107 27.44 2.25 19.98
C THR A 107 26.20 1.36 19.93
N THR A 108 25.01 1.98 19.86
CA THR A 108 23.75 1.24 19.69
C THR A 108 23.75 0.40 18.42
N LEU A 109 24.25 0.94 17.30
CA LEU A 109 24.34 0.20 16.03
C LEU A 109 25.21 -1.05 16.15
N LYS A 110 26.38 -0.94 16.78
CA LYS A 110 27.28 -2.08 17.02
C LYS A 110 26.61 -3.15 17.92
N ILE A 111 25.91 -2.72 18.96
CA ILE A 111 25.19 -3.64 19.86
C ILE A 111 24.11 -4.37 19.07
N VAL A 112 23.30 -3.68 18.27
CA VAL A 112 22.25 -4.31 17.44
C VAL A 112 22.83 -5.31 16.46
N GLU A 113 23.92 -4.94 15.77
CA GLU A 113 24.59 -5.82 14.81
C GLU A 113 25.11 -7.10 15.49
N GLN A 114 25.91 -6.94 16.55
CA GLN A 114 26.52 -8.07 17.27
C GLN A 114 25.44 -8.97 17.91
N TYR A 115 24.45 -8.36 18.55
CA TYR A 115 23.36 -9.11 19.17
C TYR A 115 22.57 -9.92 18.13
N ALA A 116 22.22 -9.27 17.00
CA ALA A 116 21.47 -9.96 15.95
C ALA A 116 22.25 -11.12 15.32
N GLN A 117 23.57 -10.96 15.15
CA GLN A 117 24.44 -12.04 14.65
C GLN A 117 24.54 -13.21 15.65
N GLU A 118 24.80 -12.92 16.91
CA GLU A 118 24.92 -13.94 17.97
C GLU A 118 23.61 -14.70 18.24
N GLN A 119 22.48 -14.02 18.10
CA GLN A 119 21.16 -14.63 18.31
C GLN A 119 20.56 -15.28 17.06
N GLY A 120 21.28 -15.30 15.93
CA GLY A 120 20.77 -15.87 14.67
C GLY A 120 19.61 -15.08 14.05
N LEU A 121 19.47 -13.78 14.38
CA LEU A 121 18.45 -12.89 13.82
C LEU A 121 18.93 -12.13 12.58
N TRP A 122 20.23 -12.23 12.28
CA TRP A 122 20.84 -11.62 11.11
C TRP A 122 20.45 -12.41 9.85
N ALA A 123 20.33 -11.69 8.73
CA ALA A 123 19.99 -12.29 7.44
C ALA A 123 20.91 -13.48 7.10
N SER A 124 20.32 -14.62 6.83
CA SER A 124 21.00 -15.86 6.44
C SER A 124 20.30 -16.49 5.23
N GLU A 125 21.05 -17.28 4.45
CA GLU A 125 20.48 -18.13 3.38
C GLU A 125 20.22 -19.56 3.89
N ASP A 126 20.76 -19.95 5.06
CA ASP A 126 20.66 -21.28 5.65
C ASP A 126 19.49 -21.36 6.64
N ILE A 127 18.28 -21.16 6.15
CA ILE A 127 17.06 -21.23 6.97
C ILE A 127 16.14 -22.30 6.40
N GLU A 128 15.68 -23.20 7.26
CA GLU A 128 14.64 -24.16 6.92
C GLU A 128 13.25 -23.57 7.20
N PHE A 129 12.39 -23.59 6.20
CA PHE A 129 11.01 -23.15 6.30
C PHE A 129 10.05 -24.34 6.21
N THR A 130 8.84 -24.18 6.73
CA THR A 130 7.78 -25.18 6.57
C THR A 130 7.44 -25.38 5.08
N ASP A 131 7.44 -24.30 4.30
CA ASP A 131 7.25 -24.32 2.85
C ASP A 131 7.87 -23.02 2.26
N THR A 132 8.09 -22.98 0.95
CA THR A 132 8.75 -21.85 0.30
C THR A 132 8.01 -21.38 -0.96
N LEU A 133 8.18 -20.09 -1.25
CA LEU A 133 7.78 -19.44 -2.49
C LEU A 133 8.96 -18.63 -3.02
N SER A 134 8.97 -18.34 -4.32
CA SER A 134 9.99 -17.48 -4.94
C SER A 134 9.35 -16.46 -5.86
N LEU A 135 9.89 -15.24 -5.85
CA LEU A 135 9.49 -14.15 -6.72
C LEU A 135 10.72 -13.46 -7.30
N ASP A 136 10.77 -13.41 -8.61
CA ASP A 136 11.75 -12.60 -9.34
C ASP A 136 11.21 -11.19 -9.52
N MET A 137 11.81 -10.19 -8.85
CA MET A 137 11.38 -8.80 -8.95
C MET A 137 11.51 -8.23 -10.36
N SER A 138 12.37 -8.79 -11.22
CA SER A 138 12.51 -8.32 -12.61
C SER A 138 11.26 -8.58 -13.46
N THR A 139 10.37 -9.44 -13.00
CA THR A 139 9.10 -9.75 -13.67
C THR A 139 7.94 -8.82 -13.27
N ILE A 140 8.17 -7.93 -12.31
CA ILE A 140 7.13 -7.00 -11.84
C ILE A 140 6.82 -5.98 -12.92
N VAL A 141 5.55 -5.72 -13.11
CA VAL A 141 5.02 -4.73 -14.05
C VAL A 141 4.01 -3.83 -13.36
N PRO A 142 3.77 -2.62 -13.87
CA PRO A 142 2.78 -1.71 -13.29
C PRO A 142 1.40 -2.36 -13.12
N THR A 143 0.87 -2.27 -11.93
CA THR A 143 -0.24 -3.10 -11.45
C THR A 143 -1.19 -2.29 -10.58
N ILE A 144 -2.48 -2.54 -10.71
CA ILE A 144 -3.53 -2.08 -9.80
C ILE A 144 -4.27 -3.28 -9.22
N SER A 145 -5.09 -3.06 -8.21
CA SER A 145 -5.95 -4.09 -7.62
C SER A 145 -7.38 -3.61 -7.45
N GLY A 146 -8.30 -4.55 -7.49
CA GLY A 146 -9.72 -4.30 -7.33
C GLY A 146 -10.57 -4.92 -8.44
N PRO A 147 -11.90 -4.66 -8.40
CA PRO A 147 -12.59 -3.66 -7.58
C PRO A 147 -12.94 -4.08 -6.15
N LYS A 148 -12.86 -5.37 -5.82
CA LYS A 148 -13.37 -5.85 -4.53
C LYS A 148 -12.29 -6.02 -3.47
N ARG A 149 -11.13 -6.55 -3.82
CA ARG A 149 -10.12 -7.00 -2.86
C ARG A 149 -8.70 -6.64 -3.31
N PRO A 150 -7.74 -6.46 -2.38
CA PRO A 150 -6.34 -6.18 -2.73
C PRO A 150 -5.66 -7.26 -3.58
N GLN A 151 -6.09 -8.52 -3.45
CA GLN A 151 -5.56 -9.62 -4.25
C GLN A 151 -6.14 -9.72 -5.67
N ASP A 152 -7.16 -8.92 -6.00
CA ASP A 152 -7.73 -8.86 -7.35
C ASP A 152 -6.78 -8.04 -8.25
N LYS A 153 -5.61 -8.62 -8.53
CA LYS A 153 -4.53 -7.99 -9.29
C LYS A 153 -4.93 -7.83 -10.75
N VAL A 154 -4.70 -6.63 -11.29
CA VAL A 154 -4.95 -6.27 -12.69
C VAL A 154 -3.73 -5.54 -13.24
N LEU A 155 -3.21 -5.94 -14.39
CA LEU A 155 -2.16 -5.19 -15.06
C LEU A 155 -2.69 -3.81 -15.47
N LEU A 156 -1.90 -2.76 -15.26
CA LEU A 156 -2.33 -1.39 -15.61
C LEU A 156 -2.75 -1.27 -17.08
N THR A 157 -2.07 -1.97 -17.97
CA THR A 157 -2.40 -2.04 -19.40
C THR A 157 -3.75 -2.70 -19.70
N GLU A 158 -4.24 -3.53 -18.78
CA GLU A 158 -5.52 -4.26 -18.91
C GLU A 158 -6.67 -3.60 -18.15
N ALA A 159 -6.41 -2.50 -17.41
CA ALA A 159 -7.41 -1.87 -16.54
C ALA A 159 -8.73 -1.55 -17.27
N SER A 160 -8.67 -0.99 -18.48
CA SER A 160 -9.85 -0.66 -19.27
C SER A 160 -10.65 -1.87 -19.72
N SER A 161 -9.96 -2.90 -20.20
CA SER A 161 -10.61 -4.15 -20.66
C SER A 161 -11.21 -4.92 -19.50
N ASN A 162 -10.51 -4.99 -18.39
CA ASN A 162 -10.97 -5.61 -17.15
C ASN A 162 -12.22 -4.90 -16.61
N PHE A 163 -12.20 -3.56 -16.52
CA PHE A 163 -13.36 -2.78 -16.11
C PHE A 163 -14.59 -3.09 -16.98
N LYS A 164 -14.45 -3.08 -18.31
CA LYS A 164 -15.55 -3.39 -19.23
C LYS A 164 -16.12 -4.79 -19.03
N LYS A 165 -15.27 -5.78 -18.73
CA LYS A 165 -15.68 -7.15 -18.43
C LYS A 165 -16.47 -7.20 -17.12
N ILE A 166 -15.94 -6.62 -16.04
CA ILE A 166 -16.59 -6.58 -14.71
C ILE A 166 -17.91 -5.84 -14.80
N PHE A 167 -17.94 -4.68 -15.46
CA PHE A 167 -19.16 -3.90 -15.67
C PHE A 167 -20.29 -4.74 -16.28
N LYS A 168 -20.02 -5.46 -17.38
CA LYS A 168 -21.00 -6.34 -18.03
C LYS A 168 -21.53 -7.43 -17.10
N ILE A 169 -20.64 -8.05 -16.31
CA ILE A 169 -21.02 -9.12 -15.38
C ILE A 169 -21.87 -8.57 -14.23
N THR A 170 -21.47 -7.45 -13.66
CA THR A 170 -22.10 -6.89 -12.46
C THR A 170 -23.46 -6.24 -12.78
N THR A 171 -23.51 -5.45 -13.85
CA THR A 171 -24.73 -4.68 -14.18
C THR A 171 -25.66 -5.39 -15.13
N LYS A 172 -25.21 -6.46 -15.82
CA LYS A 172 -25.91 -7.14 -16.93
C LYS A 172 -26.28 -6.19 -18.08
N ARG A 173 -25.71 -5.00 -18.12
CA ARG A 173 -25.97 -3.97 -19.15
C ARG A 173 -24.92 -4.02 -20.26
N LYS A 174 -25.34 -3.67 -21.49
CA LYS A 174 -24.43 -3.58 -22.63
C LYS A 174 -23.76 -2.20 -22.73
N LYS A 175 -24.40 -1.16 -22.22
CA LYS A 175 -23.90 0.22 -22.26
C LYS A 175 -23.97 0.85 -20.87
N PRO A 176 -23.03 1.74 -20.52
CA PRO A 176 -23.09 2.53 -19.31
C PRO A 176 -24.31 3.44 -19.32
N ASN A 177 -24.93 3.63 -18.15
CA ASN A 177 -25.91 4.69 -17.94
C ASN A 177 -25.18 6.01 -17.71
N THR A 178 -25.81 7.10 -18.15
CA THR A 178 -25.38 8.46 -17.88
C THR A 178 -26.53 9.18 -17.18
N SER A 179 -26.22 9.91 -16.14
CA SER A 179 -27.19 10.70 -15.38
C SER A 179 -26.72 12.13 -15.24
N LYS A 180 -27.62 13.05 -15.56
CA LYS A 180 -27.36 14.48 -15.37
C LYS A 180 -27.43 14.82 -13.89
N VAL A 181 -26.45 15.57 -13.39
CA VAL A 181 -26.40 15.94 -11.97
C VAL A 181 -27.18 17.23 -11.77
N LEU A 182 -28.27 17.17 -10.96
CA LEU A 182 -29.18 18.30 -10.74
C LEU A 182 -28.41 19.50 -10.17
N GLY A 183 -28.71 20.68 -10.72
CA GLY A 183 -28.06 21.93 -10.30
C GLY A 183 -26.62 22.11 -10.79
N THR A 184 -26.17 21.29 -11.75
CA THR A 184 -24.85 21.39 -12.36
C THR A 184 -24.93 21.28 -13.87
N ASP A 185 -23.80 21.56 -14.54
CA ASP A 185 -23.64 21.47 -16.00
C ASP A 185 -22.98 20.15 -16.46
N TYR A 186 -22.68 19.21 -15.53
CA TYR A 186 -22.00 17.97 -15.84
C TYR A 186 -22.87 16.73 -15.65
N GLU A 187 -22.41 15.64 -16.24
CA GLU A 187 -23.04 14.33 -16.17
C GLU A 187 -22.09 13.32 -15.51
N ILE A 188 -22.65 12.37 -14.76
CA ILE A 188 -21.94 11.21 -14.22
C ILE A 188 -22.41 9.97 -14.97
N LYS A 189 -21.48 9.08 -15.29
CA LYS A 189 -21.79 7.81 -15.95
C LYS A 189 -21.23 6.64 -15.15
N ASP A 190 -21.76 5.45 -15.41
CA ASP A 190 -21.16 4.22 -14.87
C ASP A 190 -19.67 4.16 -15.20
N GLY A 191 -18.84 3.97 -14.18
CA GLY A 191 -17.37 4.02 -14.28
C GLY A 191 -16.75 5.40 -14.05
N SER A 192 -17.54 6.43 -13.73
CA SER A 192 -16.99 7.69 -13.25
C SER A 192 -16.29 7.50 -11.90
N ILE A 193 -15.10 8.05 -11.76
CA ILE A 193 -14.38 8.07 -10.48
C ILE A 193 -15.05 9.13 -9.60
N LEU A 194 -15.48 8.74 -8.41
CA LEU A 194 -16.14 9.65 -7.45
C LEU A 194 -15.25 9.98 -6.25
N ILE A 195 -14.27 9.13 -5.95
CA ILE A 195 -13.32 9.32 -4.87
C ILE A 195 -11.92 9.05 -5.42
N ALA A 196 -10.99 9.96 -5.15
CA ALA A 196 -9.56 9.76 -5.36
C ALA A 196 -8.85 10.18 -4.07
N ALA A 197 -8.31 9.22 -3.34
CA ALA A 197 -7.66 9.47 -2.07
C ALA A 197 -6.22 8.96 -2.07
N ILE A 198 -5.31 9.80 -1.61
CA ILE A 198 -3.98 9.39 -1.22
C ILE A 198 -4.06 9.11 0.28
N THR A 199 -4.03 7.83 0.64
CA THR A 199 -4.18 7.39 2.03
C THR A 199 -3.22 6.26 2.33
N SER A 200 -2.65 6.26 3.52
CA SER A 200 -1.63 5.27 3.88
C SER A 200 -1.49 5.20 5.40
N CYS A 201 -1.19 3.99 5.91
CA CYS A 201 -0.65 3.83 7.25
C CYS A 201 0.79 4.37 7.30
N THR A 202 1.34 4.60 8.50
CA THR A 202 2.70 5.13 8.66
C THR A 202 3.74 4.30 7.90
N ASN A 203 3.67 2.98 8.00
CA ASN A 203 4.62 2.07 7.36
C ASN A 203 4.48 1.98 5.84
N THR A 204 3.30 2.27 5.30
CA THR A 204 3.04 2.28 3.85
C THR A 204 3.20 3.66 3.21
N SER A 205 3.47 4.69 4.01
CA SER A 205 3.83 6.03 3.54
C SER A 205 5.27 6.05 3.00
N ASN A 206 5.52 5.25 1.97
CA ASN A 206 6.84 5.15 1.35
C ASN A 206 7.22 6.49 0.70
N PRO A 207 8.32 7.14 1.12
CA PRO A 207 8.71 8.46 0.61
C PRO A 207 8.88 8.51 -0.90
N ASN A 208 9.43 7.46 -1.51
CA ASN A 208 9.64 7.42 -2.96
C ASN A 208 8.30 7.48 -3.73
N VAL A 209 7.29 6.74 -3.25
CA VAL A 209 5.96 6.71 -3.87
C VAL A 209 5.24 8.04 -3.68
N LEU A 210 5.31 8.63 -2.48
CA LEU A 210 4.62 9.88 -2.17
C LEU A 210 5.27 11.10 -2.83
N ILE A 211 6.60 11.14 -2.89
CA ILE A 211 7.33 12.16 -3.68
C ILE A 211 7.00 11.99 -5.17
N GLY A 212 6.96 10.76 -5.67
CA GLY A 212 6.53 10.46 -7.04
C GLY A 212 5.13 10.96 -7.34
N ALA A 213 4.18 10.78 -6.42
CA ALA A 213 2.81 11.32 -6.54
C ALA A 213 2.82 12.87 -6.57
N GLY A 214 3.62 13.51 -5.72
CA GLY A 214 3.78 14.97 -5.72
C GLY A 214 4.40 15.50 -7.01
N LEU A 215 5.39 14.81 -7.57
CA LEU A 215 5.98 15.16 -8.87
C LEU A 215 4.98 14.97 -10.03
N LEU A 216 4.15 13.93 -9.96
CA LEU A 216 3.07 13.72 -10.92
C LEU A 216 2.03 14.86 -10.83
N ALA A 217 1.65 15.24 -9.61
CA ALA A 217 0.74 16.37 -9.38
C ALA A 217 1.31 17.68 -9.94
N LYS A 218 2.60 17.95 -9.71
CA LYS A 218 3.30 19.10 -10.29
C LYS A 218 3.18 19.13 -11.80
N LYS A 219 3.56 18.04 -12.47
CA LYS A 219 3.44 17.94 -13.94
C LYS A 219 2.01 18.11 -14.41
N ALA A 220 1.03 17.50 -13.73
CA ALA A 220 -0.37 17.63 -14.09
C ALA A 220 -0.84 19.08 -14.05
N VAL A 221 -0.50 19.82 -13.00
CA VAL A 221 -0.79 21.25 -12.86
C VAL A 221 -0.11 22.08 -13.94
N GLU A 222 1.17 21.83 -14.21
CA GLU A 222 1.94 22.51 -15.28
C GLU A 222 1.34 22.27 -16.66
N PHE A 223 0.70 21.12 -16.90
CA PHE A 223 -0.09 20.84 -18.12
C PHE A 223 -1.52 21.39 -18.09
N GLY A 224 -1.91 22.15 -17.05
CA GLY A 224 -3.25 22.72 -16.91
C GLY A 224 -4.35 21.70 -16.59
N LEU A 225 -3.99 20.49 -16.14
CA LEU A 225 -4.96 19.47 -15.75
C LEU A 225 -5.61 19.84 -14.42
N GLN A 226 -6.89 19.52 -14.31
CA GLN A 226 -7.70 19.78 -13.11
C GLN A 226 -8.50 18.53 -12.74
N THR A 227 -8.76 18.36 -11.45
CA THR A 227 -9.67 17.32 -10.96
C THR A 227 -11.10 17.66 -11.38
N LYS A 228 -11.87 16.65 -11.78
CA LYS A 228 -13.28 16.84 -12.14
C LYS A 228 -14.12 17.23 -10.93
N PRO A 229 -15.15 18.11 -11.09
CA PRO A 229 -15.90 18.67 -9.96
C PRO A 229 -16.67 17.63 -9.13
N TRP A 230 -16.94 16.45 -9.68
CA TRP A 230 -17.60 15.36 -8.96
C TRP A 230 -16.65 14.44 -8.22
N VAL A 231 -15.33 14.60 -8.37
CA VAL A 231 -14.34 13.75 -7.70
C VAL A 231 -13.96 14.33 -6.34
N LYS A 232 -14.28 13.61 -5.28
CA LYS A 232 -13.81 13.94 -3.94
C LYS A 232 -12.36 13.49 -3.80
N THR A 233 -11.45 14.45 -3.67
CA THR A 233 -10.02 14.22 -3.45
C THR A 233 -9.66 14.40 -1.98
N SER A 234 -8.65 13.70 -1.50
CA SER A 234 -8.12 13.86 -0.14
C SER A 234 -6.70 13.34 -0.01
N LEU A 235 -5.95 13.89 0.94
CA LEU A 235 -4.66 13.40 1.39
C LEU A 235 -4.74 13.07 2.88
N ALA A 236 -4.51 11.81 3.24
CA ALA A 236 -4.47 11.34 4.62
C ALA A 236 -3.23 10.45 4.82
N PRO A 237 -2.05 11.05 5.00
CA PRO A 237 -0.81 10.29 5.16
C PRO A 237 -0.72 9.65 6.54
N GLY A 238 0.18 8.69 6.70
CA GLY A 238 0.34 7.92 7.94
C GLY A 238 0.89 8.73 9.12
N SER A 239 1.65 9.79 8.86
CA SER A 239 2.24 10.63 9.91
C SER A 239 2.61 12.03 9.41
N GLN A 240 2.92 12.93 10.35
CA GLN A 240 3.36 14.28 10.05
C GLN A 240 4.66 14.34 9.24
N VAL A 241 5.54 13.34 9.36
CA VAL A 241 6.79 13.30 8.57
C VAL A 241 6.53 13.37 7.07
N VAL A 242 5.40 12.86 6.61
CA VAL A 242 5.01 12.91 5.18
C VAL A 242 4.73 14.33 4.74
N THR A 243 3.95 15.08 5.51
CA THR A 243 3.68 16.49 5.23
C THR A 243 4.95 17.33 5.30
N ASP A 244 5.85 17.02 6.22
CA ASP A 244 7.13 17.71 6.37
C ASP A 244 8.03 17.54 5.13
N TYR A 245 8.22 16.31 4.64
CA TYR A 245 9.07 16.13 3.46
C TYR A 245 8.41 16.61 2.17
N LEU A 246 7.09 16.52 2.03
CA LEU A 246 6.37 17.09 0.88
C LEU A 246 6.49 18.62 0.88
N ALA A 247 6.37 19.27 2.04
CA ALA A 247 6.56 20.71 2.18
C ALA A 247 8.00 21.12 1.85
N LYS A 248 9.00 20.39 2.41
CA LYS A 248 10.41 20.65 2.09
C LYS A 248 10.75 20.47 0.60
N ALA A 249 10.07 19.55 -0.06
CA ALA A 249 10.21 19.34 -1.52
C ALA A 249 9.38 20.34 -2.36
N GLY A 250 8.54 21.17 -1.74
CA GLY A 250 7.66 22.12 -2.44
C GLY A 250 6.58 21.44 -3.27
N LEU A 251 6.16 20.22 -2.90
CA LEU A 251 5.22 19.40 -3.68
C LEU A 251 3.79 19.44 -3.14
N ASN A 252 3.60 19.79 -1.87
CA ASN A 252 2.27 19.89 -1.27
C ASN A 252 1.36 20.88 -1.99
N ILE A 253 1.88 22.03 -2.46
CA ILE A 253 1.12 23.06 -3.18
C ILE A 253 0.45 22.52 -4.47
N PHE A 254 1.10 21.59 -5.17
CA PHE A 254 0.55 20.99 -6.38
C PHE A 254 -0.52 19.93 -6.08
N LEU A 255 -0.35 19.19 -4.98
CA LEU A 255 -1.38 18.29 -4.47
C LEU A 255 -2.63 19.07 -4.05
N ASP A 256 -2.46 20.19 -3.32
CA ASP A 256 -3.56 21.07 -2.91
C ASP A 256 -4.29 21.66 -4.13
N GLN A 257 -3.58 22.10 -5.17
CA GLN A 257 -4.17 22.61 -6.41
C GLN A 257 -5.05 21.57 -7.14
N LEU A 258 -4.72 20.29 -7.02
CA LEU A 258 -5.55 19.19 -7.53
C LEU A 258 -6.62 18.74 -6.52
N GLY A 259 -6.74 19.43 -5.37
CA GLY A 259 -7.73 19.14 -4.33
C GLY A 259 -7.34 18.00 -3.36
N PHE A 260 -6.11 17.48 -3.44
CA PHE A 260 -5.59 16.50 -2.47
C PHE A 260 -5.14 17.20 -1.19
N ASN A 261 -6.07 17.88 -0.52
CA ASN A 261 -5.83 18.59 0.72
C ASN A 261 -5.67 17.61 1.89
N LEU A 262 -4.84 17.99 2.86
CA LEU A 262 -4.69 17.24 4.10
C LEU A 262 -6.02 17.23 4.89
N VAL A 263 -6.56 16.04 5.13
CA VAL A 263 -7.82 15.85 5.89
C VAL A 263 -7.61 15.16 7.24
N GLY A 264 -6.44 14.60 7.48
CA GLY A 264 -6.08 13.90 8.71
C GLY A 264 -4.87 13.00 8.50
N TYR A 265 -4.53 12.23 9.52
CA TYR A 265 -3.44 11.26 9.50
C TYR A 265 -3.95 9.86 9.82
N GLY A 266 -3.40 8.85 9.12
CA GLY A 266 -3.72 7.45 9.36
C GLY A 266 -4.80 6.88 8.44
N CYS A 267 -5.50 5.85 8.93
CA CYS A 267 -6.49 5.12 8.13
C CYS A 267 -7.78 5.93 7.96
N THR A 268 -8.11 6.24 6.71
CA THR A 268 -9.32 6.97 6.33
C THR A 268 -10.06 6.22 5.21
N THR A 269 -9.90 6.61 3.98
CA THR A 269 -10.58 6.01 2.82
C THR A 269 -10.29 4.52 2.65
N CYS A 270 -9.09 4.04 3.01
CA CYS A 270 -8.70 2.62 2.90
C CYS A 270 -9.57 1.68 3.75
N ILE A 271 -10.20 2.19 4.82
CA ILE A 271 -11.12 1.45 5.70
C ILE A 271 -12.57 1.94 5.60
N GLY A 272 -12.90 2.67 4.52
CA GLY A 272 -14.24 3.18 4.27
C GLY A 272 -14.59 4.51 4.96
N ASN A 273 -13.63 5.18 5.62
CA ASN A 273 -13.83 6.46 6.30
C ASN A 273 -13.53 7.66 5.39
N SER A 274 -14.01 7.63 4.15
CA SER A 274 -13.86 8.76 3.22
C SER A 274 -14.80 9.93 3.51
N GLY A 275 -15.72 9.78 4.45
CA GLY A 275 -16.82 10.72 4.70
C GLY A 275 -17.84 10.72 3.55
N PRO A 276 -18.92 11.51 3.67
CA PRO A 276 -19.98 11.55 2.68
C PRO A 276 -19.47 12.13 1.35
N LEU A 277 -20.03 11.66 0.25
CA LEU A 277 -19.92 12.33 -1.04
C LEU A 277 -20.67 13.65 -1.01
N ALA A 278 -20.38 14.56 -1.96
CA ALA A 278 -21.20 15.76 -2.15
C ALA A 278 -22.65 15.32 -2.31
N ALA A 279 -23.59 16.05 -1.66
CA ALA A 279 -25.02 15.69 -1.62
C ALA A 279 -25.60 15.39 -3.01
N VAL A 280 -25.16 16.15 -4.00
CA VAL A 280 -25.55 15.99 -5.41
C VAL A 280 -25.13 14.63 -5.98
N SER A 281 -23.91 14.16 -5.69
CA SER A 281 -23.40 12.84 -6.14
C SER A 281 -24.12 11.69 -5.43
N TYR A 282 -24.47 11.87 -4.15
CA TYR A 282 -25.12 10.85 -3.34
C TYR A 282 -26.58 10.57 -3.75
N THR A 283 -27.32 11.63 -4.11
CA THR A 283 -28.71 11.53 -4.53
C THR A 283 -28.87 10.70 -5.81
N HIS A 284 -27.91 10.76 -6.72
CA HIS A 284 -27.92 10.01 -7.96
C HIS A 284 -27.49 8.55 -7.81
N LEU A 285 -26.65 8.22 -6.84
CA LEU A 285 -26.26 6.84 -6.56
C LEU A 285 -27.41 6.03 -5.95
N ARG A 286 -28.23 6.64 -5.06
CA ARG A 286 -29.41 5.99 -4.48
C ARG A 286 -30.58 5.77 -5.44
N ALA A 287 -30.67 6.56 -6.50
CA ALA A 287 -31.73 6.37 -7.50
C ALA A 287 -31.53 5.13 -8.40
N HIS A 288 -30.44 4.37 -8.19
CA HIS A 288 -30.08 3.20 -8.98
C HIS A 288 -29.88 1.92 -8.14
N GLU A 289 -30.13 1.95 -6.81
CA GLU A 289 -30.33 0.77 -5.97
C GLU A 289 -31.80 0.28 -6.11
#